data_212dc2659334205be59d7068673b8d31
#
_entry.id   212dc2659334205be59d7068673b8d31
#
_cell.length_a   1.000
_cell.length_b   1.000
_cell.length_c   1.000
_cell.angle_alpha   90.00
_cell.angle_beta   90.00
_cell.angle_gamma   90.00
#
_symmetry.space_group_name_H-M   'P 1'
#
loop_
_entity.id
_entity.type
_entity.pdbx_description
1 polymer ?
#
loop_
_entity_poly.entity_id
_entity_poly.type
_entity_poly.pdbx_seq_one_letter_code
_entity_poly.pdbx_strand_id
1 'polypeptide(L)'
;MAAILEKTKLALLGGQPVRTKPFAHCNTIGAEEKRAVAEVMETGVLSEFVGVWGDYFNGGPRVRGLEREWADYFGVKHAVTINSNTSGLFAAIGALGEWCAG
;
A
#
# COMPACT_ATOMS: atom_id res chain seq x y z
N MET A 1 37.36 -12.67 26.59
CA MET A 1 35.92 -12.77 26.86
C MET A 1 35.26 -11.36 27.03
N ALA A 2 35.90 -10.41 27.70
CA ALA A 2 35.38 -9.03 27.84
C ALA A 2 35.22 -8.26 26.53
N ALA A 3 36.14 -8.41 25.57
CA ALA A 3 36.09 -7.70 24.28
C ALA A 3 34.93 -8.15 23.35
N ILE A 4 34.36 -9.34 23.56
CA ILE A 4 33.20 -9.83 22.79
C ILE A 4 31.89 -9.25 23.35
N LEU A 5 31.84 -9.01 24.68
CA LEU A 5 30.69 -8.43 25.34
C LEU A 5 30.48 -6.94 25.02
N GLU A 6 31.56 -6.19 24.74
CA GLU A 6 31.47 -4.79 24.31
C GLU A 6 30.84 -4.62 22.90
N LYS A 7 31.08 -5.59 22.00
CA LYS A 7 30.49 -5.58 20.66
C LYS A 7 28.98 -5.92 20.60
N THR A 8 28.42 -6.44 21.67
CA THR A 8 27.03 -6.88 21.75
C THR A 8 26.12 -5.91 22.51
N LYS A 9 26.65 -4.76 22.97
CA LYS A 9 25.85 -3.76 23.65
C LYS A 9 24.89 -3.10 22.66
N LEU A 10 23.59 -3.17 22.95
CA LEU A 10 22.57 -2.51 22.11
C LEU A 10 22.80 -1.01 22.02
N ALA A 11 22.56 -0.41 20.87
CA ALA A 11 22.69 1.03 20.68
C ALA A 11 21.88 1.85 21.70
N LEU A 12 20.69 1.37 22.05
CA LEU A 12 19.81 1.97 23.07
C LEU A 12 20.49 2.02 24.45
N LEU A 13 21.40 1.11 24.75
CA LEU A 13 22.15 1.00 26.02
C LEU A 13 23.56 1.60 25.90
N GLY A 14 23.81 2.41 24.88
CA GLY A 14 25.09 3.08 24.64
C GLY A 14 26.10 2.27 23.81
N GLY A 15 25.67 1.24 23.12
CA GLY A 15 26.46 0.55 22.08
C GLY A 15 26.51 1.34 20.78
N GLN A 16 27.33 0.91 19.84
CA GLN A 16 27.39 1.53 18.52
C GLN A 16 26.16 1.16 17.68
N PRO A 17 25.45 2.13 17.12
CA PRO A 17 24.33 1.86 16.24
C PRO A 17 24.85 1.22 14.94
N VAL A 18 24.07 0.31 14.38
CA VAL A 18 24.35 -0.33 13.08
C VAL A 18 24.41 0.71 11.97
N ARG A 19 23.64 1.79 12.13
CA ARG A 19 23.58 2.88 11.19
C ARG A 19 23.67 4.23 11.92
N THR A 20 24.61 5.06 11.51
CA THR A 20 24.81 6.40 12.07
C THR A 20 24.19 7.51 11.21
N LYS A 21 23.90 7.21 9.93
CA LYS A 21 23.26 8.18 9.02
C LYS A 21 21.76 7.90 8.95
N PRO A 22 20.90 8.92 9.03
CA PRO A 22 19.48 8.78 8.74
C PRO A 22 19.24 8.17 7.36
N PHE A 23 18.11 7.52 7.16
CA PHE A 23 17.68 7.15 5.81
C PHE A 23 17.47 8.41 4.98
N ALA A 24 17.87 8.37 3.71
CA ALA A 24 17.58 9.46 2.80
C ALA A 24 16.07 9.63 2.68
N HIS A 25 15.62 10.88 2.69
CA HIS A 25 14.21 11.16 2.40
C HIS A 25 13.94 10.82 0.93
N CYS A 26 13.11 9.82 0.71
CA CYS A 26 12.69 9.43 -0.63
C CYS A 26 11.42 10.20 -0.99
N ASN A 27 11.54 11.18 -1.88
CA ASN A 27 10.40 11.84 -2.49
C ASN A 27 10.29 11.40 -3.94
N THR A 28 9.28 10.62 -4.26
CA THR A 28 9.01 10.10 -5.61
C THR A 28 7.97 10.93 -6.36
N ILE A 29 7.45 12.01 -5.75
CA ILE A 29 6.44 12.88 -6.37
C ILE A 29 7.11 13.83 -7.35
N GLY A 30 6.91 13.58 -8.63
CA GLY A 30 7.46 14.34 -9.74
C GLY A 30 6.40 15.08 -10.57
N ALA A 31 6.73 15.33 -11.81
CA ALA A 31 5.84 16.01 -12.76
C ALA A 31 4.69 15.10 -13.23
N GLU A 32 4.93 13.79 -13.26
CA GLU A 32 3.93 12.81 -13.71
C GLU A 32 2.79 12.68 -12.70
N GLU A 33 3.10 12.59 -11.42
CA GLU A 33 2.10 12.53 -10.36
C GLU A 33 1.28 13.83 -10.28
N LYS A 34 1.95 14.98 -10.41
CA LYS A 34 1.27 16.28 -10.43
C LYS A 34 0.30 16.40 -11.59
N ARG A 35 0.72 15.94 -12.79
CA ARG A 35 -0.14 15.93 -13.98
C ARG A 35 -1.33 14.99 -13.78
N ALA A 36 -1.12 13.76 -13.30
CA ALA A 36 -2.17 12.79 -13.06
C ALA A 36 -3.22 13.29 -12.07
N VAL A 37 -2.78 13.99 -11.02
CA VAL A 37 -3.70 14.61 -10.05
C VAL A 37 -4.46 15.77 -10.70
N ALA A 38 -3.79 16.64 -11.46
CA ALA A 38 -4.43 17.75 -12.14
C ALA A 38 -5.51 17.27 -13.12
N GLU A 39 -5.25 16.23 -13.90
CA GLU A 39 -6.21 15.60 -14.80
C GLU A 39 -7.47 15.13 -14.07
N VAL A 40 -7.32 14.50 -12.89
CA VAL A 40 -8.46 14.10 -12.07
C VAL A 40 -9.25 15.31 -11.58
N MET A 41 -8.56 16.35 -11.11
CA MET A 41 -9.21 17.58 -10.64
C MET A 41 -10.00 18.28 -11.76
N GLU A 42 -9.49 18.26 -12.99
CA GLU A 42 -10.17 18.84 -14.17
C GLU A 42 -11.47 18.11 -14.52
N THR A 43 -11.58 16.81 -14.22
CA THR A 43 -12.83 16.06 -14.42
C THR A 43 -13.96 16.51 -13.47
N GLY A 44 -13.61 17.10 -12.32
CA GLY A 44 -14.56 17.41 -11.24
C GLY A 44 -15.10 16.18 -10.50
N VAL A 45 -14.67 14.97 -10.87
CA VAL A 45 -15.12 13.70 -10.25
C VAL A 45 -14.00 13.12 -9.44
N LEU A 46 -14.08 13.27 -8.11
CA LEU A 46 -13.03 12.83 -7.18
C LEU A 46 -13.26 11.43 -6.60
N SER A 47 -14.46 10.88 -6.76
CA SER A 47 -14.81 9.54 -6.28
C SER A 47 -15.70 8.85 -7.31
N GLU A 48 -15.31 7.64 -7.67
CA GLU A 48 -16.03 6.78 -8.61
C GLU A 48 -16.28 5.38 -8.02
N PHE A 49 -16.18 5.25 -6.69
CA PHE A 49 -16.70 4.09 -5.98
C PHE A 49 -18.14 4.36 -5.55
N VAL A 50 -19.08 3.61 -6.12
CA VAL A 50 -20.52 3.78 -5.87
C VAL A 50 -21.06 2.48 -5.28
N GLY A 51 -21.76 2.58 -4.15
CA GLY A 51 -22.35 1.42 -3.46
C GLY A 51 -23.57 0.80 -4.17
N VAL A 52 -23.82 1.22 -5.42
CA VAL A 52 -24.90 0.70 -6.27
C VAL A 52 -24.28 -0.02 -7.46
N TRP A 53 -24.83 -1.15 -7.80
CA TRP A 53 -24.39 -1.96 -8.93
C TRP A 53 -24.42 -1.18 -10.24
N GLY A 54 -23.29 -1.10 -10.93
CA GLY A 54 -23.14 -0.31 -12.15
C GLY A 54 -21.67 -0.13 -12.54
N ASP A 55 -21.40 0.73 -13.50
CA ASP A 55 -20.07 0.92 -14.09
C ASP A 55 -18.99 1.37 -13.09
N TYR A 56 -19.38 2.04 -12.01
CA TYR A 56 -18.48 2.56 -10.98
C TYR A 56 -18.49 1.73 -9.69
N PHE A 57 -19.18 0.59 -9.68
CA PHE A 57 -19.21 -0.29 -8.49
C PHE A 57 -17.80 -0.78 -8.12
N ASN A 58 -16.96 -1.06 -9.11
CA ASN A 58 -15.58 -1.50 -8.95
C ASN A 58 -14.56 -0.34 -9.07
N GLY A 59 -14.99 0.88 -8.84
CA GLY A 59 -14.14 2.06 -8.95
C GLY A 59 -14.01 2.60 -10.39
N GLY A 60 -13.46 3.80 -10.47
CA GLY A 60 -13.24 4.51 -11.73
C GLY A 60 -12.00 4.04 -12.51
N PRO A 61 -11.72 4.68 -13.64
CA PRO A 61 -10.68 4.25 -14.56
C PRO A 61 -9.27 4.26 -13.95
N ARG A 62 -8.97 5.18 -13.02
CA ARG A 62 -7.66 5.27 -12.35
C ARG A 62 -7.44 4.10 -11.40
N VAL A 63 -8.44 3.75 -10.61
CA VAL A 63 -8.38 2.60 -9.69
C VAL A 63 -8.24 1.31 -10.48
N ARG A 64 -9.10 1.10 -11.47
CA ARG A 64 -9.03 -0.10 -12.34
C ARG A 64 -7.72 -0.18 -13.15
N GLY A 65 -7.13 0.96 -13.50
CA GLY A 65 -5.80 1.03 -14.11
C GLY A 65 -4.72 0.50 -13.16
N LEU A 66 -4.69 1.03 -11.94
CA LEU A 66 -3.75 0.59 -10.90
C LEU A 66 -3.88 -0.91 -10.62
N GLU A 67 -5.09 -1.43 -10.47
CA GLU A 67 -5.34 -2.84 -10.20
C GLU A 67 -4.81 -3.74 -11.31
N ARG A 68 -4.97 -3.33 -12.58
CA ARG A 68 -4.41 -4.06 -13.73
C ARG A 68 -2.88 -4.05 -13.72
N GLU A 69 -2.28 -2.88 -13.60
CA GLU A 69 -0.82 -2.74 -13.58
C GLU A 69 -0.19 -3.51 -12.42
N TRP A 70 -0.86 -3.52 -11.26
CA TRP A 70 -0.43 -4.29 -10.10
C TRP A 70 -0.51 -5.79 -10.35
N ALA A 71 -1.62 -6.26 -10.92
CA ALA A 71 -1.80 -7.66 -11.27
C ALA A 71 -0.75 -8.12 -12.29
N ASP A 72 -0.48 -7.32 -13.30
CA ASP A 72 0.53 -7.59 -14.32
C ASP A 72 1.95 -7.63 -13.72
N TYR A 73 2.28 -6.66 -12.88
CA TYR A 73 3.60 -6.56 -12.23
C TYR A 73 3.92 -7.77 -11.37
N PHE A 74 2.95 -8.26 -10.59
CA PHE A 74 3.13 -9.41 -9.71
C PHE A 74 2.77 -10.76 -10.35
N GLY A 75 2.29 -10.78 -11.60
CA GLY A 75 1.90 -12.00 -12.31
C GLY A 75 0.71 -12.71 -11.67
N VAL A 76 -0.21 -11.96 -11.06
CA VAL A 76 -1.44 -12.50 -10.46
C VAL A 76 -2.65 -12.20 -11.35
N LYS A 77 -3.72 -12.99 -11.20
CA LYS A 77 -4.91 -12.84 -12.06
C LYS A 77 -5.71 -11.57 -11.74
N HIS A 78 -5.75 -11.19 -10.48
CA HIS A 78 -6.57 -10.09 -9.99
C HIS A 78 -5.83 -9.32 -8.89
N ALA A 79 -6.06 -8.03 -8.83
CA ALA A 79 -5.71 -7.17 -7.72
C ALA A 79 -6.95 -6.33 -7.36
N VAL A 80 -7.14 -6.03 -6.10
CA VAL A 80 -8.27 -5.23 -5.61
C VAL A 80 -7.74 -4.19 -4.63
N THR A 81 -8.07 -2.94 -4.88
CA THR A 81 -7.75 -1.85 -3.97
C THR A 81 -8.72 -1.83 -2.80
N ILE A 82 -8.19 -1.51 -1.63
CA ILE A 82 -8.93 -1.46 -0.37
C ILE A 82 -8.55 -0.19 0.41
N ASN A 83 -9.43 0.25 1.28
CA ASN A 83 -9.21 1.47 2.07
C ASN A 83 -8.25 1.28 3.26
N SER A 84 -8.02 0.03 3.70
CA SER A 84 -7.09 -0.28 4.77
C SER A 84 -6.65 -1.74 4.76
N ASN A 85 -5.50 -2.03 5.36
CA ASN A 85 -5.02 -3.41 5.53
C ASN A 85 -6.03 -4.28 6.29
N THR A 86 -6.65 -3.74 7.32
CA THR A 86 -7.68 -4.45 8.11
C THR A 86 -8.87 -4.86 7.23
N SER A 87 -9.38 -3.94 6.41
CA SER A 87 -10.46 -4.26 5.46
C SER A 87 -10.06 -5.35 4.47
N GLY A 88 -8.80 -5.33 4.01
CA GLY A 88 -8.28 -6.37 3.13
C GLY A 88 -8.23 -7.74 3.78
N LEU A 89 -7.79 -7.82 5.03
CA LEU A 89 -7.79 -9.08 5.79
C LEU A 89 -9.22 -9.61 5.99
N PHE A 90 -10.17 -8.75 6.35
CA PHE A 90 -11.57 -9.14 6.45
C PHE A 90 -12.13 -9.66 5.13
N ALA A 91 -11.88 -8.95 4.03
CA ALA A 91 -12.33 -9.36 2.70
C ALA A 91 -11.71 -10.71 2.29
N ALA A 92 -10.42 -10.92 2.56
CA ALA A 92 -9.73 -12.17 2.25
C ALA A 92 -10.30 -13.35 3.03
N ILE A 93 -10.54 -13.19 4.35
CA ILE A 93 -11.15 -14.23 5.18
C ILE A 93 -12.58 -14.53 4.70
N GLY A 94 -13.37 -13.50 4.40
CA GLY A 94 -14.71 -13.66 3.85
C GLY A 94 -14.74 -14.42 2.52
N ALA A 95 -13.78 -14.13 1.63
CA ALA A 95 -13.66 -14.80 0.33
C ALA A 95 -13.27 -16.28 0.46
N LEU A 96 -12.54 -16.65 1.51
CA LEU A 96 -12.17 -18.04 1.79
C LEU A 96 -13.33 -18.86 2.38
N GLY A 97 -14.47 -18.23 2.68
CA GLY A 97 -15.62 -18.90 3.27
C GLY A 97 -15.46 -19.26 4.76
N GLU A 98 -14.38 -18.80 5.39
CA GLU A 98 -14.08 -19.05 6.81
C GLU A 98 -14.91 -18.16 7.76
N TRP A 99 -15.96 -17.54 7.28
CA TRP A 99 -16.81 -16.67 8.06
C TRP A 99 -17.76 -17.50 8.92
N CYS A 100 -17.29 -17.84 10.14
CA CYS A 100 -18.09 -18.41 11.22
C CYS A 100 -18.95 -19.61 10.84
N ALA A 101 -18.35 -20.78 10.69
CA ALA A 101 -18.99 -22.05 11.02
C ALA A 101 -18.97 -22.18 12.55
N GLY A 102 -19.90 -21.52 13.22
CA GLY A 102 -20.18 -21.64 14.65
C GLY A 102 -21.64 -21.92 14.85
#